data_08a378d7d7c58aead5df6217b241476f
#
_entry.id   08a378d7d7c58aead5df6217b241476f
#
_cell.length_a   1.000
_cell.length_b   1.000
_cell.length_c   1.000
_cell.angle_alpha   90.00
_cell.angle_beta   90.00
_cell.angle_gamma   90.00
#
_symmetry.space_group_name_H-M   'P 1'
#
loop_
_entity.id
_entity.type
_entity.pdbx_description
1 polymer ?
#
loop_
_entity_poly.entity_id
_entity_poly.type
_entity_poly.pdbx_seq_one_letter_code
_entity_poly.pdbx_strand_id
1 'polypeptide(L)'
;MTEVGGSIGSGSADKRYRLCRLASQEQVPLVMMLEDAGHRVNETANGRRPGDFMSLAELSRRVPLVNLACGASAGHGALTAPLSNFIAMTESASIVATGPLLVRSATGEDVTNVELGGPSVAVDSGGVVHNVVADDRAAIALARRYLAHFPLNAWESLPRRDGPDAGRRRVDLLPLIPPDSRRPHAIRPVFEALVDGGALLDVQQTSGSPIVTALAHPGGRSIAIVAIDPSVLAGTIDGDAVDKAAHFLDVADAFDLPCLFVAGNPGVLAGTSAGGQGILRHAARLFAVQHRMRVPKLHMTLRKVFGFGSSVMAMNPFDGQTVTLALPSITLGALPAAPAASGIDDPDERARVSAEQSEASVRAAARSTYDDVSTLGTSETPYWLAWTWPKVVPHGRGNGGLSVSCPDAVGGMRLRWVRPASSTCLPTWLHRRR
;
A
#
# COMPACT_ATOMS: atom_id res chain seq x y z
N MET A 1 15.18 -28.05 12.26
CA MET A 1 14.65 -29.29 11.62
C MET A 1 15.15 -30.55 12.36
N THR A 2 14.98 -30.61 13.65
CA THR A 2 15.57 -31.68 14.49
C THR A 2 14.80 -33.02 14.45
N GLU A 3 13.51 -32.99 14.06
CA GLU A 3 12.71 -34.22 13.98
C GLU A 3 12.20 -34.45 12.55
N VAL A 4 12.42 -35.64 12.03
CA VAL A 4 11.94 -36.12 10.73
C VAL A 4 12.16 -35.11 9.60
N GLY A 5 13.36 -34.48 9.59
CA GLY A 5 13.75 -33.47 8.58
C GLY A 5 12.91 -32.21 8.57
N GLY A 6 12.17 -31.89 9.63
CA GLY A 6 11.27 -30.73 9.69
C GLY A 6 9.97 -30.91 8.95
N SER A 7 9.62 -32.14 8.51
CA SER A 7 8.34 -32.37 7.82
C SER A 7 7.12 -32.18 8.74
N ILE A 8 6.06 -31.58 8.21
CA ILE A 8 4.83 -31.30 8.94
C ILE A 8 3.99 -32.59 9.01
N GLY A 9 3.99 -33.24 10.16
CA GLY A 9 3.13 -34.38 10.46
C GLY A 9 1.80 -33.95 11.08
N SER A 10 0.92 -34.93 11.38
CA SER A 10 -0.41 -34.69 11.95
C SER A 10 -0.38 -33.86 13.22
N GLY A 11 0.51 -34.16 14.16
CA GLY A 11 0.64 -33.40 15.41
C GLY A 11 1.08 -31.94 15.20
N SER A 12 1.94 -31.68 14.20
CA SER A 12 2.33 -30.30 13.86
C SER A 12 1.17 -29.56 13.20
N ALA A 13 0.43 -30.21 12.30
CA ALA A 13 -0.75 -29.64 11.64
C ALA A 13 -1.84 -29.31 12.68
N ASP A 14 -2.11 -30.19 13.63
CA ASP A 14 -3.06 -29.96 14.72
C ASP A 14 -2.66 -28.77 15.61
N LYS A 15 -1.36 -28.62 15.93
CA LYS A 15 -0.84 -27.46 16.66
C LYS A 15 -1.02 -26.15 15.88
N ARG A 16 -0.68 -26.14 14.59
CA ARG A 16 -0.86 -24.97 13.72
C ARG A 16 -2.33 -24.58 13.65
N TYR A 17 -3.23 -25.53 13.40
CA TYR A 17 -4.67 -25.31 13.44
C TYR A 17 -5.14 -24.73 14.77
N ARG A 18 -4.70 -25.32 15.89
CA ARG A 18 -5.04 -24.81 17.23
C ARG A 18 -4.57 -23.36 17.44
N LEU A 19 -3.34 -23.02 17.00
CA LEU A 19 -2.81 -21.65 17.14
C LEU A 19 -3.62 -20.65 16.31
N CYS A 20 -4.03 -21.01 15.10
CA CYS A 20 -4.94 -20.18 14.30
C CYS A 20 -6.28 -19.97 15.01
N ARG A 21 -6.85 -21.04 15.57
CA ARG A 21 -8.11 -20.95 16.35
C ARG A 21 -7.95 -20.09 17.59
N LEU A 22 -6.83 -20.19 18.29
CA LEU A 22 -6.52 -19.35 19.46
C LEU A 22 -6.40 -17.89 19.08
N ALA A 23 -5.66 -17.57 18.01
CA ALA A 23 -5.54 -16.20 17.50
C ALA A 23 -6.90 -15.60 17.12
N SER A 24 -7.80 -16.41 16.54
CA SER A 24 -9.18 -16.02 16.24
C SER A 24 -10.01 -15.76 17.50
N GLN A 25 -9.88 -16.64 18.50
CA GLN A 25 -10.63 -16.56 19.75
C GLN A 25 -10.19 -15.37 20.61
N GLU A 26 -8.88 -15.20 20.77
CA GLU A 26 -8.28 -14.12 21.59
C GLU A 26 -8.17 -12.80 20.82
N GLN A 27 -8.45 -12.81 19.52
CA GLN A 27 -8.38 -11.65 18.63
C GLN A 27 -7.01 -10.94 18.65
N VAL A 28 -5.94 -11.73 18.57
CA VAL A 28 -4.55 -11.25 18.61
C VAL A 28 -3.79 -11.58 17.33
N PRO A 29 -2.75 -10.79 16.97
CA PRO A 29 -1.91 -11.07 15.83
C PRO A 29 -1.28 -12.47 15.88
N LEU A 30 -1.12 -13.10 14.72
CA LEU A 30 -0.41 -14.37 14.59
C LEU A 30 0.91 -14.18 13.86
N VAL A 31 2.01 -14.53 14.51
CA VAL A 31 3.34 -14.57 13.90
C VAL A 31 3.77 -16.02 13.76
N MET A 32 4.11 -16.43 12.54
CA MET A 32 4.63 -17.77 12.26
C MET A 32 6.07 -17.70 11.78
N MET A 33 6.93 -18.53 12.34
CA MET A 33 8.30 -18.75 11.85
C MET A 33 8.31 -19.99 10.98
N LEU A 34 8.74 -19.82 9.72
CA LEU A 34 8.73 -20.87 8.71
C LEU A 34 10.12 -21.49 8.56
N GLU A 35 10.20 -22.76 8.85
CA GLU A 35 11.33 -23.64 8.60
C GLU A 35 10.83 -25.08 8.58
N ASP A 36 10.54 -25.63 7.40
CA ASP A 36 9.92 -26.94 7.25
C ASP A 36 10.22 -27.58 5.89
N ALA A 37 10.07 -28.90 5.84
CA ALA A 37 10.24 -29.71 4.63
C ALA A 37 8.89 -30.08 3.96
N GLY A 38 7.83 -29.32 4.23
CA GLY A 38 6.50 -29.60 3.72
C GLY A 38 5.74 -30.71 4.46
N HIS A 39 4.64 -31.13 3.90
CA HIS A 39 3.77 -32.13 4.52
C HIS A 39 4.39 -33.54 4.49
N ARG A 40 4.27 -34.27 5.59
CA ARG A 40 4.79 -35.63 5.73
C ARG A 40 3.94 -36.63 4.96
N VAL A 41 4.50 -37.19 3.89
CA VAL A 41 3.79 -38.03 2.92
C VAL A 41 3.22 -39.31 3.55
N ASN A 42 3.93 -39.88 4.51
CA ASN A 42 3.55 -41.17 5.12
C ASN A 42 2.37 -41.09 6.10
N GLU A 43 1.88 -39.90 6.42
CA GLU A 43 0.77 -39.69 7.35
C GLU A 43 -0.55 -39.30 6.66
N THR A 44 -0.58 -39.26 5.33
CA THR A 44 -1.77 -38.81 4.56
C THR A 44 -2.95 -39.79 4.59
N ALA A 45 -2.75 -41.02 5.06
CA ALA A 45 -3.77 -42.07 5.05
C ALA A 45 -4.90 -41.93 6.10
N ASN A 46 -4.83 -40.94 7.01
CA ASN A 46 -5.72 -40.86 8.17
C ASN A 46 -7.00 -40.00 7.96
N GLY A 47 -7.41 -39.80 6.71
CA GLY A 47 -8.63 -39.08 6.38
C GLY A 47 -8.47 -37.54 6.43
N ARG A 48 -9.53 -36.81 6.06
CA ARG A 48 -9.54 -35.35 6.05
C ARG A 48 -9.72 -34.82 7.47
N ARG A 49 -8.83 -33.92 7.85
CA ARG A 49 -8.88 -33.14 9.10
C ARG A 49 -9.01 -31.64 8.80
N PRO A 50 -9.56 -30.83 9.74
CA PRO A 50 -9.49 -29.40 9.61
C PRO A 50 -8.03 -28.95 9.46
N GLY A 51 -7.73 -28.17 8.41
CA GLY A 51 -6.38 -27.72 8.12
C GLY A 51 -6.13 -26.28 8.56
N ASP A 52 -4.86 -25.96 8.80
CA ASP A 52 -4.43 -24.60 9.12
C ASP A 52 -4.65 -23.61 7.96
N PHE A 53 -4.61 -24.02 6.70
CA PHE A 53 -4.93 -23.16 5.55
C PHE A 53 -6.30 -22.49 5.67
N MET A 54 -7.34 -23.29 5.98
CA MET A 54 -8.69 -22.75 6.13
C MET A 54 -8.75 -21.77 7.29
N SER A 55 -8.11 -22.12 8.42
CA SER A 55 -8.09 -21.26 9.59
C SER A 55 -7.28 -19.98 9.38
N LEU A 56 -6.19 -20.03 8.61
CA LEU A 56 -5.43 -18.83 8.21
C LEU A 56 -6.26 -17.93 7.29
N ALA A 57 -6.96 -18.54 6.31
CA ALA A 57 -7.85 -17.77 5.44
C ALA A 57 -8.99 -17.11 6.23
N GLU A 58 -9.54 -17.79 7.26
CA GLU A 58 -10.54 -17.22 8.17
C GLU A 58 -10.00 -16.05 9.02
N LEU A 59 -8.70 -16.06 9.34
CA LEU A 59 -8.05 -14.96 10.07
C LEU A 59 -7.78 -13.74 9.20
N SER A 60 -7.75 -13.89 7.87
CA SER A 60 -7.54 -12.80 6.94
C SER A 60 -8.50 -11.65 7.21
N ARG A 61 -7.98 -10.42 7.26
CA ARG A 61 -8.74 -9.19 7.56
C ARG A 61 -9.40 -9.16 8.97
N ARG A 62 -9.01 -10.07 9.86
CA ARG A 62 -9.47 -10.11 11.26
C ARG A 62 -8.37 -9.76 12.24
N VAL A 63 -7.21 -10.39 12.07
CA VAL A 63 -6.02 -10.11 12.89
C VAL A 63 -4.81 -9.97 11.98
N PRO A 64 -3.80 -9.17 12.33
CA PRO A 64 -2.56 -9.10 11.57
C PRO A 64 -1.84 -10.46 11.53
N LEU A 65 -1.50 -10.91 10.32
CA LEU A 65 -0.78 -12.15 10.06
C LEU A 65 0.62 -11.82 9.55
N VAL A 66 1.65 -12.34 10.22
CA VAL A 66 3.05 -12.13 9.86
C VAL A 66 3.76 -13.47 9.73
N ASN A 67 4.47 -13.67 8.64
CA ASN A 67 5.34 -14.81 8.43
C ASN A 67 6.81 -14.41 8.40
N LEU A 68 7.64 -15.19 9.08
CA LEU A 68 9.09 -15.02 9.11
C LEU A 68 9.72 -16.28 8.53
N ALA A 69 10.26 -16.21 7.33
CA ALA A 69 11.03 -17.29 6.74
C ALA A 69 12.46 -17.25 7.33
N CYS A 70 12.72 -18.13 8.28
CA CYS A 70 13.99 -18.21 9.01
C CYS A 70 14.91 -19.31 8.50
N GLY A 71 14.37 -20.20 7.66
CA GLY A 71 15.09 -21.30 7.03
C GLY A 71 14.43 -21.72 5.74
N ALA A 72 14.76 -22.91 5.24
CA ALA A 72 14.09 -23.47 4.10
C ALA A 72 12.66 -23.89 4.48
N SER A 73 11.69 -23.45 3.70
CA SER A 73 10.28 -23.86 3.85
C SER A 73 9.75 -24.33 2.49
N ALA A 74 9.14 -25.50 2.47
CA ALA A 74 8.67 -26.14 1.24
C ALA A 74 7.21 -26.57 1.34
N GLY A 75 6.52 -26.57 0.19
CA GLY A 75 5.17 -27.11 0.07
C GLY A 75 4.17 -26.46 1.03
N HIS A 76 3.62 -27.23 1.95
CA HIS A 76 2.56 -26.78 2.85
C HIS A 76 2.94 -25.53 3.68
N GLY A 77 4.13 -25.55 4.30
CA GLY A 77 4.61 -24.39 5.08
C GLY A 77 4.80 -23.16 4.21
N ALA A 78 5.50 -23.31 3.10
CA ALA A 78 5.74 -22.24 2.13
C ALA A 78 4.45 -21.62 1.60
N LEU A 79 3.42 -22.43 1.31
CA LEU A 79 2.14 -21.98 0.80
C LEU A 79 1.31 -21.19 1.83
N THR A 80 1.64 -21.27 3.12
CA THR A 80 0.99 -20.41 4.14
C THR A 80 1.53 -18.97 4.12
N ALA A 81 2.74 -18.75 3.61
CA ALA A 81 3.34 -17.42 3.58
C ALA A 81 2.48 -16.38 2.83
N PRO A 82 2.05 -16.60 1.58
CA PRO A 82 1.26 -15.60 0.85
C PRO A 82 -0.15 -15.36 1.41
N LEU A 83 -0.60 -16.13 2.40
CA LEU A 83 -1.85 -15.85 3.12
C LEU A 83 -1.69 -14.78 4.21
N SER A 84 -0.45 -14.34 4.50
CA SER A 84 -0.19 -13.33 5.51
C SER A 84 -0.18 -11.91 4.95
N ASN A 85 -0.30 -10.95 5.87
CA ASN A 85 -0.25 -9.52 5.54
C ASN A 85 1.19 -9.04 5.30
N PHE A 86 2.17 -9.70 5.94
CA PHE A 86 3.57 -9.33 5.85
C PHE A 86 4.48 -10.56 5.97
N ILE A 87 5.50 -10.60 5.12
CA ILE A 87 6.50 -11.67 5.10
C ILE A 87 7.89 -11.05 5.16
N ALA A 88 8.66 -11.41 6.17
CA ALA A 88 10.10 -11.16 6.21
C ALA A 88 10.85 -12.47 5.97
N MET A 89 12.01 -12.40 5.31
CA MET A 89 12.86 -13.54 5.01
C MET A 89 14.31 -13.24 5.44
N THR A 90 14.99 -14.22 6.03
CA THR A 90 16.43 -14.10 6.27
C THR A 90 17.20 -14.38 4.98
N GLU A 91 18.43 -13.85 4.87
CA GLU A 91 19.28 -14.01 3.68
C GLU A 91 19.58 -15.49 3.34
N SER A 92 19.54 -16.37 4.34
CA SER A 92 19.80 -17.81 4.18
C SER A 92 18.53 -18.64 3.97
N ALA A 93 17.35 -18.04 4.04
CA ALA A 93 16.08 -18.76 3.92
C ALA A 93 15.67 -18.97 2.46
N SER A 94 14.70 -19.85 2.27
CA SER A 94 14.03 -20.05 0.99
C SER A 94 12.58 -20.44 1.20
N ILE A 95 11.70 -19.99 0.29
CA ILE A 95 10.28 -20.37 0.24
C ILE A 95 10.01 -21.00 -1.13
N VAL A 96 9.69 -22.29 -1.16
CA VAL A 96 9.52 -23.05 -2.40
C VAL A 96 8.20 -23.82 -2.40
N ALA A 97 7.45 -23.75 -3.48
CA ALA A 97 6.24 -24.58 -3.63
C ALA A 97 6.56 -26.06 -3.62
N THR A 98 7.74 -26.42 -4.16
CA THR A 98 8.20 -27.81 -4.29
C THR A 98 9.71 -27.84 -4.12
N GLY A 99 10.24 -28.72 -3.27
CA GLY A 99 11.67 -28.83 -3.03
C GLY A 99 12.46 -29.42 -4.21
N PRO A 100 13.80 -29.24 -4.25
CA PRO A 100 14.67 -29.60 -5.36
C PRO A 100 14.54 -31.05 -5.86
N LEU A 101 14.38 -32.02 -4.97
CA LEU A 101 14.25 -33.43 -5.34
C LEU A 101 13.00 -33.70 -6.19
N LEU A 102 11.89 -33.05 -5.86
CA LEU A 102 10.64 -33.18 -6.61
C LEU A 102 10.68 -32.38 -7.92
N VAL A 103 11.34 -31.23 -7.95
CA VAL A 103 11.58 -30.46 -9.19
C VAL A 103 12.41 -31.32 -10.14
N ARG A 104 13.52 -31.90 -9.69
CA ARG A 104 14.38 -32.79 -10.50
C ARG A 104 13.59 -33.98 -11.05
N SER A 105 12.72 -34.57 -10.24
CA SER A 105 11.89 -35.70 -10.70
C SER A 105 10.84 -35.29 -11.74
N ALA A 106 10.29 -34.06 -11.63
CA ALA A 106 9.20 -33.60 -12.49
C ALA A 106 9.68 -32.96 -13.79
N THR A 107 10.75 -32.16 -13.74
CA THR A 107 11.24 -31.35 -14.87
C THR A 107 12.63 -31.73 -15.35
N GLY A 108 13.38 -32.50 -14.57
CA GLY A 108 14.78 -32.83 -14.84
C GLY A 108 15.78 -31.76 -14.42
N GLU A 109 15.32 -30.63 -13.87
CA GLU A 109 16.17 -29.53 -13.42
C GLU A 109 16.93 -29.92 -12.13
N ASP A 110 18.24 -29.66 -12.12
CA ASP A 110 19.08 -29.83 -10.93
C ASP A 110 19.34 -28.46 -10.30
N VAL A 111 18.57 -28.12 -9.27
CA VAL A 111 18.52 -26.80 -8.68
C VAL A 111 18.61 -26.87 -7.15
N THR A 112 19.03 -25.80 -6.52
CA THR A 112 19.06 -25.63 -5.06
C THR A 112 17.78 -24.95 -4.54
N ASN A 113 17.56 -24.98 -3.22
CA ASN A 113 16.47 -24.24 -2.58
C ASN A 113 16.60 -22.72 -2.81
N VAL A 114 17.82 -22.19 -2.84
CA VAL A 114 18.09 -20.76 -3.03
C VAL A 114 17.76 -20.34 -4.47
N GLU A 115 18.11 -21.16 -5.46
CA GLU A 115 17.76 -20.90 -6.86
C GLU A 115 16.25 -21.01 -7.13
N LEU A 116 15.53 -21.83 -6.37
CA LEU A 116 14.07 -21.98 -6.50
C LEU A 116 13.28 -20.90 -5.77
N GLY A 117 13.71 -20.43 -4.63
CA GLY A 117 12.92 -19.55 -3.79
C GLY A 117 13.72 -18.83 -2.71
N GLY A 118 15.00 -18.59 -2.94
CA GLY A 118 15.83 -17.71 -2.11
C GLY A 118 15.46 -16.24 -2.28
N PRO A 119 16.14 -15.31 -1.58
CA PRO A 119 15.78 -13.89 -1.55
C PRO A 119 15.61 -13.25 -2.94
N SER A 120 16.52 -13.49 -3.88
CA SER A 120 16.44 -12.92 -5.24
C SER A 120 15.20 -13.39 -6.01
N VAL A 121 14.74 -14.62 -5.80
CA VAL A 121 13.55 -15.13 -6.45
C VAL A 121 12.28 -14.70 -5.72
N ALA A 122 12.25 -14.90 -4.42
CA ALA A 122 11.04 -14.68 -3.61
C ALA A 122 10.67 -13.19 -3.45
N VAL A 123 11.67 -12.29 -3.52
CA VAL A 123 11.47 -10.84 -3.43
C VAL A 123 11.40 -10.21 -4.81
N ASP A 124 12.45 -10.37 -5.62
CA ASP A 124 12.61 -9.57 -6.84
C ASP A 124 11.72 -10.08 -7.99
N SER A 125 11.66 -11.40 -8.20
CA SER A 125 10.91 -11.98 -9.31
C SER A 125 9.51 -12.42 -8.93
N GLY A 126 9.35 -12.96 -7.72
CA GLY A 126 8.07 -13.51 -7.26
C GLY A 126 7.23 -12.55 -6.46
N GLY A 127 7.82 -11.50 -5.88
CA GLY A 127 7.13 -10.51 -5.07
C GLY A 127 6.38 -11.07 -3.85
N VAL A 128 6.65 -12.32 -3.46
CA VAL A 128 5.98 -13.01 -2.35
C VAL A 128 6.48 -12.48 -1.01
N VAL A 129 7.79 -12.24 -0.89
CA VAL A 129 8.43 -11.75 0.32
C VAL A 129 8.55 -10.24 0.27
N HIS A 130 8.21 -9.59 1.38
CA HIS A 130 8.22 -8.12 1.44
C HIS A 130 9.62 -7.58 1.77
N ASN A 131 10.29 -8.13 2.76
CA ASN A 131 11.57 -7.62 3.23
C ASN A 131 12.56 -8.75 3.52
N VAL A 132 13.82 -8.54 3.16
CA VAL A 132 14.94 -9.42 3.52
C VAL A 132 15.71 -8.80 4.67
N VAL A 133 16.15 -9.65 5.58
CA VAL A 133 16.91 -9.28 6.79
C VAL A 133 18.05 -10.27 7.02
N ALA A 134 19.07 -9.84 7.77
CA ALA A 134 20.28 -10.62 7.95
C ALA A 134 20.04 -11.95 8.69
N ASP A 135 19.21 -11.95 9.74
CA ASP A 135 19.03 -13.09 10.64
C ASP A 135 17.64 -13.11 11.31
N ASP A 136 17.39 -14.18 12.09
CA ASP A 136 16.12 -14.38 12.82
C ASP A 136 15.84 -13.25 13.82
N ARG A 137 16.86 -12.72 14.47
CA ARG A 137 16.71 -11.61 15.42
C ARG A 137 16.23 -10.35 14.72
N ALA A 138 16.82 -10.06 13.57
CA ALA A 138 16.40 -8.95 12.71
C ALA A 138 14.98 -9.17 12.16
N ALA A 139 14.62 -10.41 11.80
CA ALA A 139 13.26 -10.76 11.36
C ALA A 139 12.22 -10.51 12.46
N ILE A 140 12.50 -10.95 13.70
CA ILE A 140 11.61 -10.71 14.86
C ILE A 140 11.53 -9.21 15.17
N ALA A 141 12.63 -8.46 15.11
CA ALA A 141 12.64 -7.02 15.33
C ALA A 141 11.80 -6.29 14.28
N LEU A 142 11.91 -6.71 13.00
CA LEU A 142 11.12 -6.17 11.90
C LEU A 142 9.63 -6.47 12.06
N ALA A 143 9.26 -7.70 12.44
CA ALA A 143 7.88 -8.08 12.73
C ALA A 143 7.27 -7.22 13.85
N ARG A 144 8.00 -6.96 14.93
CA ARG A 144 7.56 -6.07 16.00
C ARG A 144 7.37 -4.64 15.51
N ARG A 145 8.28 -4.13 14.68
CA ARG A 145 8.15 -2.79 14.08
C ARG A 145 6.91 -2.72 13.19
N TYR A 146 6.69 -3.74 12.34
CA TYR A 146 5.52 -3.83 11.48
C TYR A 146 4.23 -3.85 12.29
N LEU A 147 4.09 -4.77 13.23
CA LEU A 147 2.89 -4.92 14.07
C LEU A 147 2.59 -3.68 14.92
N ALA A 148 3.60 -2.89 15.26
CA ALA A 148 3.40 -1.65 16.01
C ALA A 148 2.65 -0.55 15.22
N HIS A 149 2.41 -0.73 13.92
CA HIS A 149 1.56 0.13 13.10
C HIS A 149 0.09 -0.29 13.10
N PHE A 150 -0.23 -1.50 13.56
CA PHE A 150 -1.55 -2.11 13.46
C PHE A 150 -2.21 -2.25 14.84
N PRO A 151 -3.56 -2.29 14.91
CA PRO A 151 -4.27 -2.71 16.10
C PRO A 151 -4.09 -4.23 16.31
N LEU A 152 -4.48 -4.76 17.45
CA LEU A 152 -4.42 -6.21 17.68
C LEU A 152 -5.36 -6.97 16.74
N ASN A 153 -6.46 -6.35 16.37
CA ASN A 153 -7.46 -6.93 15.47
C ASN A 153 -8.24 -5.83 14.73
N ALA A 154 -9.03 -6.21 13.73
CA ALA A 154 -9.78 -5.30 12.87
C ALA A 154 -10.94 -4.53 13.57
N TRP A 155 -11.20 -4.76 14.84
CA TRP A 155 -12.26 -4.09 15.61
C TRP A 155 -11.71 -3.09 16.62
N GLU A 156 -10.40 -3.10 16.86
CA GLU A 156 -9.72 -2.15 17.72
C GLU A 156 -9.25 -0.91 16.97
N SER A 157 -9.13 0.19 17.69
CA SER A 157 -8.56 1.42 17.15
C SER A 157 -7.06 1.29 16.93
N LEU A 158 -6.56 2.02 15.94
CA LEU A 158 -5.12 2.11 15.66
C LEU A 158 -4.33 2.56 16.90
N PRO A 159 -3.16 1.97 17.14
CA PRO A 159 -2.28 2.39 18.22
C PRO A 159 -1.84 3.84 18.01
N ARG A 160 -1.75 4.57 19.11
CA ARG A 160 -1.20 5.92 19.12
C ARG A 160 0.13 5.90 19.87
N ARG A 161 1.14 6.48 19.28
CA ARG A 161 2.45 6.70 19.91
C ARG A 161 2.52 8.11 20.47
N ASP A 162 3.18 8.27 21.59
CA ASP A 162 3.59 9.59 22.03
C ASP A 162 4.66 10.11 21.07
N GLY A 163 4.43 11.25 20.51
CA GLY A 163 5.31 11.87 19.53
C GLY A 163 5.10 13.38 19.44
N PRO A 164 6.01 14.10 18.80
CA PRO A 164 5.81 15.53 18.56
C PRO A 164 4.51 15.73 17.78
N ASP A 165 3.76 16.73 18.19
CA ASP A 165 2.51 17.12 17.52
C ASP A 165 2.85 17.52 16.07
N ALA A 166 2.46 16.67 15.09
CA ALA A 166 2.67 16.93 13.67
C ALA A 166 2.05 18.27 13.23
N GLY A 167 1.07 18.75 14.01
CA GLY A 167 0.41 20.04 13.80
C GLY A 167 1.32 21.26 13.82
N ARG A 168 2.61 21.15 14.18
CA ARG A 168 3.53 22.27 14.32
C ARG A 168 4.71 22.27 13.35
N ARG A 169 4.87 21.25 12.53
CA ARG A 169 6.01 21.13 11.62
C ARG A 169 5.71 21.79 10.29
N ARG A 170 6.46 22.84 9.95
CA ARG A 170 6.47 23.39 8.59
C ARG A 170 7.27 22.46 7.68
N VAL A 171 6.68 22.04 6.60
CA VAL A 171 7.33 21.19 5.59
C VAL A 171 7.37 21.96 4.28
N ASP A 172 8.56 22.37 3.87
CA ASP A 172 8.77 22.91 2.53
C ASP A 172 9.20 21.78 1.58
N LEU A 173 8.31 21.37 0.71
CA LEU A 173 8.57 20.34 -0.29
C LEU A 173 9.13 20.90 -1.59
N LEU A 174 9.01 22.18 -1.85
CA LEU A 174 9.42 22.78 -3.13
C LEU A 174 10.90 22.59 -3.45
N PRO A 175 11.84 22.72 -2.49
CA PRO A 175 13.26 22.47 -2.76
C PRO A 175 13.58 21.01 -3.13
N LEU A 176 12.73 20.07 -2.71
CA LEU A 176 12.91 18.63 -2.94
C LEU A 176 12.42 18.21 -4.34
N ILE A 177 11.63 19.06 -4.99
CA ILE A 177 10.95 18.70 -6.25
C ILE A 177 11.43 19.65 -7.35
N PRO A 178 12.23 19.15 -8.31
CA PRO A 178 12.70 19.98 -9.42
C PRO A 178 11.54 20.60 -10.20
N PRO A 179 11.58 21.90 -10.55
CA PRO A 179 10.54 22.54 -11.34
C PRO A 179 10.45 21.96 -12.78
N ASP A 180 11.56 21.54 -13.37
CA ASP A 180 11.56 20.88 -14.67
C ASP A 180 10.96 19.47 -14.57
N SER A 181 9.82 19.26 -15.21
CA SER A 181 9.09 17.99 -15.18
C SER A 181 9.86 16.82 -15.79
N ARG A 182 10.92 17.04 -16.55
CA ARG A 182 11.77 16.00 -17.14
C ARG A 182 12.86 15.51 -16.20
N ARG A 183 13.19 16.26 -15.14
CA ARG A 183 14.20 15.86 -14.16
C ARG A 183 13.62 14.93 -13.12
N PRO A 184 14.12 13.69 -12.99
CA PRO A 184 13.69 12.79 -11.93
C PRO A 184 14.11 13.33 -10.55
N HIS A 185 13.42 12.88 -9.52
CA HIS A 185 13.79 13.12 -8.12
C HIS A 185 13.45 11.89 -7.31
N ALA A 186 14.20 11.63 -6.26
CA ALA A 186 13.88 10.57 -5.33
C ALA A 186 12.68 10.96 -4.46
N ILE A 187 11.77 10.03 -4.24
CA ILE A 187 10.57 10.29 -3.43
C ILE A 187 10.84 10.21 -1.92
N ARG A 188 11.87 9.48 -1.51
CA ARG A 188 12.19 9.27 -0.08
C ARG A 188 12.38 10.56 0.73
N PRO A 189 13.14 11.57 0.29
CA PRO A 189 13.26 12.84 1.02
C PRO A 189 11.92 13.55 1.25
N VAL A 190 10.96 13.36 0.33
CA VAL A 190 9.60 13.90 0.49
C VAL A 190 8.89 13.24 1.67
N PHE A 191 9.01 11.90 1.83
CA PHE A 191 8.43 11.21 2.98
C PHE A 191 9.08 11.60 4.29
N GLU A 192 10.42 11.64 4.32
CA GLU A 192 11.18 12.02 5.51
C GLU A 192 10.81 13.43 5.99
N ALA A 193 10.44 14.30 5.05
CA ALA A 193 9.92 15.62 5.37
C ALA A 193 8.48 15.60 5.92
N LEU A 194 7.65 14.67 5.49
CA LEU A 194 6.22 14.58 5.85
C LEU A 194 5.95 13.79 7.15
N VAL A 195 6.87 12.91 7.57
CA VAL A 195 6.67 12.02 8.72
C VAL A 195 7.60 12.36 9.88
N ASP A 196 7.31 11.85 11.07
CA ASP A 196 8.18 12.01 12.23
C ASP A 196 9.52 11.28 12.01
N GLY A 197 10.62 11.90 12.42
CA GLY A 197 11.96 11.39 12.17
C GLY A 197 12.16 9.96 12.64
N GLY A 198 12.70 9.09 11.76
CA GLY A 198 13.02 7.69 12.05
C GLY A 198 11.82 6.73 12.09
N ALA A 199 10.62 7.20 11.78
CA ALA A 199 9.38 6.42 11.89
C ALA A 199 8.93 5.75 10.57
N LEU A 200 9.76 5.77 9.52
CA LEU A 200 9.42 5.15 8.24
C LEU A 200 9.81 3.66 8.22
N LEU A 201 8.88 2.81 7.84
CA LEU A 201 9.09 1.39 7.58
C LEU A 201 8.73 1.08 6.13
N ASP A 202 9.72 0.86 5.30
CA ASP A 202 9.50 0.40 3.92
C ASP A 202 8.98 -1.03 3.92
N VAL A 203 7.98 -1.27 3.07
CA VAL A 203 7.41 -2.59 2.83
C VAL A 203 7.64 -2.93 1.37
N GLN A 204 8.30 -4.05 1.09
CA GLN A 204 8.57 -4.55 -0.26
C GLN A 204 9.35 -3.55 -1.14
N GLN A 205 10.52 -3.13 -0.64
CA GLN A 205 11.31 -2.07 -1.26
C GLN A 205 11.84 -2.43 -2.66
N THR A 206 12.25 -3.68 -2.89
CA THR A 206 12.97 -4.11 -4.09
C THR A 206 12.06 -4.55 -5.23
N SER A 207 10.89 -5.12 -4.93
CA SER A 207 9.91 -5.51 -5.95
C SER A 207 8.99 -4.36 -6.31
N GLY A 208 8.57 -4.25 -7.57
CA GLY A 208 7.66 -3.22 -8.06
C GLY A 208 8.14 -1.81 -7.74
N SER A 209 9.41 -1.53 -7.98
CA SER A 209 10.12 -0.34 -7.53
C SER A 209 9.55 1.02 -7.97
N PRO A 210 8.80 1.17 -9.08
CA PRO A 210 8.14 2.43 -9.41
C PRO A 210 7.13 2.92 -8.36
N ILE A 211 6.57 2.03 -7.56
CA ILE A 211 5.74 2.39 -6.40
C ILE A 211 6.48 2.06 -5.11
N VAL A 212 6.60 3.02 -4.23
CA VAL A 212 7.07 2.85 -2.85
C VAL A 212 5.87 2.64 -1.95
N THR A 213 5.92 1.61 -1.12
CA THR A 213 4.96 1.34 -0.05
C THR A 213 5.65 1.43 1.30
N ALA A 214 5.11 2.20 2.21
CA ALA A 214 5.70 2.39 3.53
C ALA A 214 4.64 2.61 4.61
N LEU A 215 5.00 2.27 5.84
CA LEU A 215 4.24 2.60 7.04
C LEU A 215 4.97 3.71 7.81
N ALA A 216 4.23 4.66 8.34
CA ALA A 216 4.80 5.81 9.04
C ALA A 216 3.93 6.24 10.23
N HIS A 217 4.45 7.15 11.05
CA HIS A 217 3.72 7.75 12.16
C HIS A 217 3.83 9.29 12.10
N PRO A 218 3.02 9.97 11.29
CA PRO A 218 2.89 11.42 11.41
C PRO A 218 2.10 11.78 12.68
N GLY A 219 2.69 12.57 13.58
CA GLY A 219 2.06 12.95 14.84
C GLY A 219 1.69 11.78 15.73
N GLY A 220 2.49 10.73 15.73
CA GLY A 220 2.29 9.52 16.53
C GLY A 220 1.16 8.60 16.04
N ARG A 221 0.55 8.84 14.87
CA ARG A 221 -0.55 8.02 14.32
C ARG A 221 -0.09 7.22 13.11
N SER A 222 -0.48 5.94 13.06
CA SER A 222 -0.13 5.07 11.93
C SER A 222 -0.82 5.50 10.64
N ILE A 223 -0.05 5.53 9.54
CA ILE A 223 -0.51 5.78 8.18
C ILE A 223 0.18 4.85 7.19
N ALA A 224 -0.54 4.41 6.17
CA ALA A 224 0.01 3.74 5.00
C ALA A 224 0.34 4.77 3.91
N ILE A 225 1.51 4.67 3.29
CA ILE A 225 1.95 5.55 2.21
C ILE A 225 2.13 4.73 0.94
N VAL A 226 1.51 5.15 -0.14
CA VAL A 226 1.70 4.62 -1.49
C VAL A 226 2.14 5.76 -2.38
N ALA A 227 3.34 5.69 -2.91
CA ALA A 227 3.90 6.79 -3.66
C ALA A 227 4.67 6.36 -4.90
N ILE A 228 4.62 7.19 -5.91
CA ILE A 228 5.41 7.01 -7.12
C ILE A 228 6.83 7.52 -6.89
N ASP A 229 7.81 6.71 -7.27
CA ASP A 229 9.21 7.15 -7.38
C ASP A 229 9.56 7.51 -8.82
N PRO A 230 9.65 8.80 -9.16
CA PRO A 230 10.00 9.21 -10.51
C PRO A 230 11.45 8.89 -10.93
N SER A 231 12.29 8.45 -10.01
CA SER A 231 13.66 8.01 -10.33
C SER A 231 13.68 6.62 -10.98
N VAL A 232 12.60 5.85 -10.81
CA VAL A 232 12.43 4.51 -11.39
C VAL A 232 11.43 4.59 -12.54
N LEU A 233 11.80 4.14 -13.73
CA LEU A 233 10.97 4.14 -14.96
C LEU A 233 10.25 5.48 -15.20
N ALA A 234 10.87 6.60 -14.81
CA ALA A 234 10.26 7.94 -14.83
C ALA A 234 8.89 8.05 -14.13
N GLY A 235 8.63 7.15 -13.17
CA GLY A 235 7.38 7.03 -12.44
C GLY A 235 6.29 6.24 -13.18
N THR A 236 6.63 5.54 -14.26
CA THR A 236 5.67 4.70 -14.98
C THR A 236 5.35 3.45 -14.19
N ILE A 237 4.07 3.14 -14.04
CA ILE A 237 3.59 2.05 -13.18
C ILE A 237 3.56 0.74 -13.98
N ASP A 238 4.32 -0.26 -13.53
CA ASP A 238 4.34 -1.62 -14.09
C ASP A 238 3.41 -2.59 -13.33
N GLY A 239 3.34 -3.85 -13.78
CA GLY A 239 2.47 -4.86 -13.19
C GLY A 239 2.82 -5.22 -11.74
N ASP A 240 4.12 -5.34 -11.43
CA ASP A 240 4.60 -5.71 -10.10
C ASP A 240 4.34 -4.57 -9.09
N ALA A 241 4.54 -3.32 -9.52
CA ALA A 241 4.21 -2.15 -8.71
C ALA A 241 2.70 -2.07 -8.38
N VAL A 242 1.87 -2.42 -9.36
CA VAL A 242 0.43 -2.49 -9.18
C VAL A 242 0.04 -3.55 -8.16
N ASP A 243 0.57 -4.77 -8.30
CA ASP A 243 0.22 -5.89 -7.41
C ASP A 243 0.70 -5.64 -5.98
N LYS A 244 1.91 -5.08 -5.83
CA LYS A 244 2.43 -4.61 -4.54
C LYS A 244 1.50 -3.59 -3.88
N ALA A 245 1.13 -2.54 -4.60
CA ALA A 245 0.25 -1.50 -4.08
C ALA A 245 -1.12 -2.05 -3.72
N ALA A 246 -1.70 -2.92 -4.56
CA ALA A 246 -3.00 -3.52 -4.32
C ALA A 246 -3.02 -4.37 -3.05
N HIS A 247 -1.98 -5.21 -2.82
CA HIS A 247 -1.86 -5.98 -1.59
C HIS A 247 -1.72 -5.08 -0.36
N PHE A 248 -0.83 -4.09 -0.43
CA PHE A 248 -0.57 -3.16 0.67
C PHE A 248 -1.82 -2.36 1.07
N LEU A 249 -2.60 -1.90 0.09
CA LEU A 249 -3.85 -1.18 0.31
C LEU A 249 -4.96 -2.09 0.87
N ASP A 250 -5.06 -3.34 0.43
CA ASP A 250 -5.99 -4.31 1.01
C ASP A 250 -5.70 -4.57 2.50
N VAL A 251 -4.41 -4.60 2.88
CA VAL A 251 -4.00 -4.72 4.29
C VAL A 251 -4.33 -3.44 5.06
N ALA A 252 -4.03 -2.27 4.51
CA ALA A 252 -4.35 -1.00 5.15
C ALA A 252 -5.86 -0.85 5.41
N ASP A 253 -6.71 -1.16 4.43
CA ASP A 253 -8.17 -1.12 4.58
C ASP A 253 -8.69 -2.15 5.58
N ALA A 254 -8.04 -3.32 5.68
CA ALA A 254 -8.45 -4.37 6.62
C ALA A 254 -8.32 -3.94 8.08
N PHE A 255 -7.38 -3.07 8.40
CA PHE A 255 -7.03 -2.64 9.76
C PHE A 255 -7.20 -1.13 9.99
N ASP A 256 -8.05 -0.49 9.21
CA ASP A 256 -8.43 0.92 9.35
C ASP A 256 -7.26 1.93 9.28
N LEU A 257 -6.15 1.58 8.59
CA LEU A 257 -5.04 2.52 8.37
C LEU A 257 -5.42 3.56 7.30
N PRO A 258 -5.41 4.86 7.61
CA PRO A 258 -5.50 5.90 6.58
C PRO A 258 -4.38 5.77 5.55
N CYS A 259 -4.66 6.13 4.30
CA CYS A 259 -3.70 6.02 3.22
C CYS A 259 -3.35 7.37 2.60
N LEU A 260 -2.07 7.64 2.49
CA LEU A 260 -1.53 8.79 1.74
C LEU A 260 -1.03 8.31 0.37
N PHE A 261 -1.65 8.81 -0.68
CA PHE A 261 -1.23 8.60 -2.06
C PHE A 261 -0.40 9.80 -2.51
N VAL A 262 0.84 9.55 -2.96
CA VAL A 262 1.71 10.60 -3.48
C VAL A 262 1.99 10.31 -4.95
N ALA A 263 1.36 11.08 -5.82
CA ALA A 263 1.40 10.85 -7.26
C ALA A 263 2.43 11.74 -7.98
N GLY A 264 3.09 11.15 -8.95
CA GLY A 264 4.07 11.82 -9.81
C GLY A 264 4.34 11.01 -11.08
N ASN A 265 3.28 10.47 -11.74
CA ASN A 265 3.40 9.45 -12.77
C ASN A 265 2.88 9.89 -14.15
N PRO A 266 3.52 9.39 -15.22
CA PRO A 266 3.06 9.62 -16.60
C PRO A 266 1.92 8.68 -17.01
N GLY A 267 1.56 7.68 -16.18
CA GLY A 267 0.58 6.65 -16.47
C GLY A 267 1.08 5.25 -16.14
N VAL A 268 0.36 4.25 -16.62
CA VAL A 268 0.78 2.83 -16.58
C VAL A 268 1.69 2.49 -17.74
N LEU A 269 2.51 1.45 -17.59
CA LEU A 269 3.46 1.02 -18.62
C LEU A 269 2.73 0.62 -19.90
N ALA A 270 3.22 1.15 -21.02
CA ALA A 270 2.68 0.88 -22.35
C ALA A 270 3.65 0.02 -23.18
N GLY A 271 3.14 -0.62 -24.21
CA GLY A 271 3.92 -1.43 -25.15
C GLY A 271 3.50 -2.89 -25.19
N THR A 272 4.02 -3.62 -26.18
CA THR A 272 3.65 -5.02 -26.44
C THR A 272 4.01 -5.95 -25.28
N SER A 273 5.16 -5.74 -24.63
CA SER A 273 5.59 -6.51 -23.47
C SER A 273 4.64 -6.31 -22.27
N ALA A 274 4.33 -5.06 -21.94
CA ALA A 274 3.39 -4.74 -20.85
C ALA A 274 1.98 -5.28 -21.14
N GLY A 275 1.52 -5.17 -22.38
CA GLY A 275 0.26 -5.75 -22.82
C GLY A 275 0.24 -7.27 -22.67
N GLY A 276 1.31 -7.96 -23.09
CA GLY A 276 1.49 -9.39 -22.97
C GLY A 276 1.52 -9.88 -21.50
N GLN A 277 2.08 -9.08 -20.60
CA GLN A 277 2.09 -9.32 -19.15
C GLN A 277 0.76 -8.98 -18.47
N GLY A 278 -0.21 -8.41 -19.18
CA GLY A 278 -1.55 -8.14 -18.65
C GLY A 278 -1.67 -6.88 -17.81
N ILE A 279 -0.93 -5.83 -18.12
CA ILE A 279 -0.92 -4.54 -17.39
C ILE A 279 -2.34 -3.98 -17.15
N LEU A 280 -3.25 -4.13 -18.10
CA LEU A 280 -4.63 -3.65 -17.94
C LEU A 280 -5.37 -4.36 -16.80
N ARG A 281 -5.17 -5.68 -16.66
CA ARG A 281 -5.76 -6.48 -15.58
C ARG A 281 -5.19 -6.06 -14.22
N HIS A 282 -3.86 -5.89 -14.14
CA HIS A 282 -3.21 -5.42 -12.93
C HIS A 282 -3.70 -4.03 -12.54
N ALA A 283 -3.70 -3.08 -13.46
CA ALA A 283 -4.13 -1.70 -13.20
C ALA A 283 -5.62 -1.62 -12.80
N ALA A 284 -6.49 -2.40 -13.44
CA ALA A 284 -7.91 -2.49 -13.05
C ALA A 284 -8.08 -3.06 -11.64
N ARG A 285 -7.24 -4.03 -11.21
CA ARG A 285 -7.24 -4.55 -9.85
C ARG A 285 -6.89 -3.47 -8.83
N LEU A 286 -5.82 -2.72 -9.04
CA LEU A 286 -5.43 -1.64 -8.12
C LEU A 286 -6.51 -0.56 -8.03
N PHE A 287 -7.08 -0.16 -9.17
CA PHE A 287 -8.19 0.78 -9.20
C PHE A 287 -9.38 0.28 -8.38
N ALA A 288 -9.79 -0.98 -8.56
CA ALA A 288 -10.88 -1.58 -7.81
C ALA A 288 -10.58 -1.66 -6.31
N VAL A 289 -9.33 -1.98 -5.91
CA VAL A 289 -8.91 -2.00 -4.51
C VAL A 289 -9.00 -0.61 -3.91
N GLN A 290 -8.33 0.39 -4.50
CA GLN A 290 -8.33 1.75 -3.96
C GLN A 290 -9.73 2.37 -3.92
N HIS A 291 -10.58 2.07 -4.91
CA HIS A 291 -11.94 2.64 -4.96
C HIS A 291 -12.84 2.12 -3.84
N ARG A 292 -12.76 0.81 -3.53
CA ARG A 292 -13.60 0.21 -2.48
C ARG A 292 -13.08 0.40 -1.05
N MET A 293 -11.88 0.98 -0.87
CA MET A 293 -11.34 1.29 0.46
C MET A 293 -12.29 2.18 1.25
N ARG A 294 -12.44 1.89 2.53
CA ARG A 294 -13.31 2.62 3.47
C ARG A 294 -12.55 3.58 4.36
N VAL A 295 -11.22 3.40 4.44
CA VAL A 295 -10.33 4.25 5.22
C VAL A 295 -10.18 5.63 4.59
N PRO A 296 -9.80 6.66 5.37
CA PRO A 296 -9.47 7.96 4.82
C PRO A 296 -8.38 7.87 3.76
N LYS A 297 -8.65 8.42 2.59
CA LYS A 297 -7.71 8.53 1.46
C LYS A 297 -7.27 9.97 1.31
N LEU A 298 -5.98 10.20 1.43
CA LEU A 298 -5.33 11.49 1.25
C LEU A 298 -4.55 11.41 -0.04
N HIS A 299 -4.74 12.36 -0.94
CA HIS A 299 -4.00 12.40 -2.19
C HIS A 299 -3.16 13.66 -2.29
N MET A 300 -1.93 13.51 -2.78
CA MET A 300 -1.04 14.62 -3.10
C MET A 300 -0.40 14.40 -4.46
N THR A 301 -0.66 15.30 -5.40
CA THR A 301 0.05 15.34 -6.67
C THR A 301 1.26 16.26 -6.56
N LEU A 302 2.46 15.69 -6.75
CA LEU A 302 3.70 16.46 -6.67
C LEU A 302 4.03 17.17 -7.96
N ARG A 303 3.85 16.52 -9.12
CA ARG A 303 4.30 17.07 -10.37
C ARG A 303 3.46 16.69 -11.59
N LYS A 304 3.43 15.45 -12.01
CA LYS A 304 2.71 15.02 -13.21
C LYS A 304 1.77 13.86 -12.89
N VAL A 305 0.58 13.90 -13.48
CA VAL A 305 -0.43 12.86 -13.34
C VAL A 305 -1.20 12.76 -14.65
N PHE A 306 -1.11 11.61 -15.31
CA PHE A 306 -1.73 11.41 -16.61
C PHE A 306 -2.53 10.13 -16.71
N GLY A 307 -3.63 10.21 -17.47
CA GLY A 307 -4.45 9.08 -17.86
C GLY A 307 -4.92 8.21 -16.70
N PHE A 308 -4.98 6.90 -16.91
CA PHE A 308 -5.43 5.95 -15.89
C PHE A 308 -4.50 5.87 -14.67
N GLY A 309 -3.25 6.30 -14.81
CA GLY A 309 -2.33 6.42 -13.69
C GLY A 309 -2.82 7.35 -12.57
N SER A 310 -3.60 8.40 -12.91
CA SER A 310 -4.23 9.26 -11.92
C SER A 310 -5.30 8.52 -11.10
N SER A 311 -6.09 7.72 -11.77
CA SER A 311 -7.19 6.98 -11.15
C SER A 311 -6.69 5.89 -10.19
N VAL A 312 -5.64 5.16 -10.57
CA VAL A 312 -5.07 4.12 -9.68
C VAL A 312 -4.39 4.70 -8.45
N MET A 313 -3.97 5.98 -8.51
CA MET A 313 -3.37 6.73 -7.40
C MET A 313 -4.40 7.56 -6.61
N ALA A 314 -5.67 7.23 -6.68
CA ALA A 314 -6.75 7.86 -5.92
C ALA A 314 -6.82 9.38 -6.09
N MET A 315 -6.60 9.91 -7.30
CA MET A 315 -6.63 11.35 -7.54
C MET A 315 -8.04 11.91 -7.67
N ASN A 316 -8.98 11.12 -8.18
CA ASN A 316 -10.30 11.66 -8.53
C ASN A 316 -11.13 11.99 -7.28
N PRO A 317 -11.57 13.24 -7.07
CA PRO A 317 -12.33 13.63 -5.88
C PRO A 317 -13.68 12.93 -5.74
N PHE A 318 -14.12 12.25 -6.81
CA PHE A 318 -15.37 11.46 -6.83
C PHE A 318 -15.21 10.03 -6.27
N ASP A 319 -13.97 9.60 -5.99
CA ASP A 319 -13.64 8.25 -5.54
C ASP A 319 -13.65 8.12 -4.01
N GLY A 320 -14.22 9.08 -3.31
CA GLY A 320 -14.34 9.07 -1.85
C GLY A 320 -13.03 9.45 -1.12
N GLN A 321 -12.18 10.29 -1.74
CA GLN A 321 -11.04 10.88 -1.06
C GLN A 321 -11.49 11.79 0.08
N THR A 322 -10.68 11.83 1.13
CA THR A 322 -10.86 12.74 2.25
C THR A 322 -10.34 14.12 1.90
N VAL A 323 -9.18 14.17 1.23
CA VAL A 323 -8.59 15.40 0.70
C VAL A 323 -7.70 15.10 -0.50
N THR A 324 -7.71 15.99 -1.48
CA THR A 324 -6.90 15.92 -2.70
C THR A 324 -6.12 17.22 -2.87
N LEU A 325 -4.80 17.14 -2.79
CA LEU A 325 -3.89 18.28 -2.83
C LEU A 325 -2.97 18.23 -4.05
N ALA A 326 -2.49 19.39 -4.45
CA ALA A 326 -1.49 19.50 -5.52
C ALA A 326 -0.46 20.57 -5.19
N LEU A 327 0.76 20.38 -5.73
CA LEU A 327 1.73 21.47 -5.79
C LEU A 327 1.44 22.36 -7.01
N PRO A 328 1.84 23.65 -6.98
CA PRO A 328 1.55 24.60 -8.07
C PRO A 328 2.16 24.22 -9.43
N SER A 329 3.25 23.44 -9.42
CA SER A 329 4.00 23.04 -10.61
C SER A 329 3.48 21.75 -11.29
N ILE A 330 2.27 21.29 -10.95
CA ILE A 330 1.75 20.06 -11.54
C ILE A 330 1.37 20.24 -13.01
N THR A 331 1.49 19.13 -13.73
CA THR A 331 0.95 18.95 -15.08
C THR A 331 0.00 17.76 -15.09
N LEU A 332 -1.14 17.89 -15.71
CA LEU A 332 -2.14 16.83 -15.77
C LEU A 332 -2.86 16.80 -17.13
N GLY A 333 -3.42 15.65 -17.46
CA GLY A 333 -4.16 15.45 -18.70
C GLY A 333 -4.42 13.99 -18.99
N ALA A 334 -5.03 13.71 -20.14
CA ALA A 334 -5.22 12.34 -20.61
C ALA A 334 -3.89 11.69 -21.01
N LEU A 335 -3.02 12.47 -21.65
CA LEU A 335 -1.68 12.07 -22.11
C LEU A 335 -0.68 13.20 -21.83
N PRO A 336 0.62 12.90 -21.64
CA PRO A 336 1.67 13.92 -21.61
C PRO A 336 1.70 14.75 -22.91
N ALA A 337 2.19 16.00 -22.86
CA ALA A 337 2.13 16.92 -23.98
C ALA A 337 2.79 16.38 -25.26
N ALA A 338 3.95 15.74 -25.15
CA ALA A 338 4.65 15.22 -26.33
C ALA A 338 3.88 14.11 -27.06
N PRO A 339 3.38 13.04 -26.39
CA PRO A 339 2.47 12.08 -27.03
C PRO A 339 1.16 12.72 -27.51
N ALA A 340 0.58 13.63 -26.74
CA ALA A 340 -0.66 14.31 -27.12
C ALA A 340 -0.50 15.14 -28.40
N ALA A 341 0.68 15.72 -28.59
CA ALA A 341 1.02 16.54 -29.75
C ALA A 341 1.57 15.73 -30.94
N SER A 342 1.82 14.44 -30.81
CA SER A 342 2.46 13.62 -31.87
C SER A 342 1.63 13.49 -33.13
N GLY A 343 0.32 13.69 -33.08
CA GLY A 343 -0.59 13.69 -34.22
C GLY A 343 -1.03 15.08 -34.68
N ILE A 344 -0.41 16.16 -34.14
CA ILE A 344 -0.76 17.54 -34.48
C ILE A 344 0.34 18.10 -35.36
N ASP A 345 0.04 18.44 -36.59
CA ASP A 345 1.01 19.02 -37.53
C ASP A 345 1.25 20.52 -37.29
N ASP A 346 0.25 21.23 -36.82
CA ASP A 346 0.30 22.67 -36.54
C ASP A 346 1.17 22.99 -35.31
N PRO A 347 2.26 23.77 -35.46
CA PRO A 347 3.13 24.18 -34.37
C PRO A 347 2.44 25.03 -33.30
N ASP A 348 1.49 25.88 -33.67
CA ASP A 348 0.76 26.76 -32.77
C ASP A 348 -0.20 25.94 -31.90
N GLU A 349 -0.85 24.95 -32.47
CA GLU A 349 -1.71 24.04 -31.75
C GLU A 349 -0.90 23.15 -30.79
N ARG A 350 0.28 22.68 -31.16
CA ARG A 350 1.22 21.99 -30.26
C ARG A 350 1.61 22.86 -29.07
N ALA A 351 1.96 24.13 -29.34
CA ALA A 351 2.31 25.09 -28.28
C ALA A 351 1.14 25.32 -27.34
N ARG A 352 -0.08 25.41 -27.85
CA ARG A 352 -1.31 25.56 -27.06
C ARG A 352 -1.54 24.35 -26.14
N VAL A 353 -1.45 23.13 -26.64
CA VAL A 353 -1.60 21.90 -25.83
C VAL A 353 -0.56 21.85 -24.71
N SER A 354 0.69 22.24 -24.99
CA SER A 354 1.75 22.29 -23.98
C SER A 354 1.48 23.36 -22.92
N ALA A 355 1.04 24.56 -23.31
CA ALA A 355 0.68 25.64 -22.41
C ALA A 355 -0.51 25.27 -21.51
N GLU A 356 -1.53 24.64 -22.09
CA GLU A 356 -2.70 24.16 -21.37
C GLU A 356 -2.36 23.16 -20.28
N GLN A 357 -1.38 22.29 -20.47
CA GLN A 357 -0.91 21.36 -19.45
C GLN A 357 -0.10 22.06 -18.36
N SER A 358 0.66 23.11 -18.71
CA SER A 358 1.45 23.89 -17.74
C SER A 358 0.59 24.73 -16.80
N GLU A 359 -0.59 25.15 -17.25
CA GLU A 359 -1.57 25.88 -16.44
C GLU A 359 -2.58 24.97 -15.72
N ALA A 360 -2.36 23.67 -15.80
CA ALA A 360 -3.34 22.69 -15.36
C ALA A 360 -3.67 22.76 -13.86
N SER A 361 -2.71 23.14 -13.01
CA SER A 361 -2.93 23.21 -11.55
C SER A 361 -4.01 24.22 -11.18
N VAL A 362 -3.93 25.43 -11.72
CA VAL A 362 -4.90 26.51 -11.41
C VAL A 362 -6.28 26.16 -11.99
N ARG A 363 -6.32 25.65 -13.22
CA ARG A 363 -7.58 25.23 -13.85
C ARG A 363 -8.23 24.03 -13.14
N ALA A 364 -7.43 23.08 -12.69
CA ALA A 364 -7.91 21.91 -11.96
C ALA A 364 -8.48 22.28 -10.60
N ALA A 365 -7.82 23.19 -9.87
CA ALA A 365 -8.35 23.73 -8.62
C ALA A 365 -9.67 24.49 -8.86
N ALA A 366 -9.73 25.33 -9.90
CA ALA A 366 -10.95 26.05 -10.27
C ALA A 366 -12.13 25.12 -10.65
N ARG A 367 -11.85 23.89 -11.09
CA ARG A 367 -12.86 22.85 -11.40
C ARG A 367 -13.10 21.87 -10.26
N SER A 368 -12.62 22.17 -9.05
CA SER A 368 -12.73 21.30 -7.87
C SER A 368 -12.09 19.90 -8.06
N THR A 369 -11.08 19.78 -8.92
CA THR A 369 -10.29 18.55 -9.07
C THR A 369 -9.36 18.37 -7.87
N TYR A 370 -8.93 19.47 -7.26
CA TYR A 370 -8.15 19.52 -6.02
C TYR A 370 -8.87 20.39 -5.00
N ASP A 371 -8.83 19.97 -3.75
CA ASP A 371 -9.33 20.76 -2.63
C ASP A 371 -8.44 21.98 -2.36
N ASP A 372 -7.12 21.83 -2.58
CA ASP A 372 -6.17 22.92 -2.47
C ASP A 372 -4.95 22.72 -3.38
N VAL A 373 -4.41 23.84 -3.88
CA VAL A 373 -3.13 23.90 -4.60
C VAL A 373 -2.20 24.78 -3.77
N SER A 374 -1.34 24.14 -2.98
CA SER A 374 -0.55 24.79 -1.95
C SER A 374 0.94 24.65 -2.21
N THR A 375 1.68 25.70 -1.87
CA THR A 375 3.15 25.68 -1.85
C THR A 375 3.71 24.91 -0.64
N LEU A 376 2.85 24.48 0.29
CA LEU A 376 3.19 23.79 1.55
C LEU A 376 4.28 24.44 2.40
N GLY A 377 4.82 25.60 1.99
CA GLY A 377 5.90 26.31 2.67
C GLY A 377 5.49 27.60 3.37
N THR A 378 4.30 28.13 3.14
CA THR A 378 3.91 29.47 3.58
C THR A 378 2.86 29.52 4.68
N SER A 379 2.19 28.43 5.02
CA SER A 379 1.25 28.39 6.13
C SER A 379 1.73 27.48 7.26
N GLU A 380 1.34 27.86 8.47
CA GLU A 380 1.46 27.02 9.66
C GLU A 380 0.86 25.67 9.33
N THR A 381 1.59 24.60 9.51
CA THR A 381 1.28 23.17 9.32
C THR A 381 0.27 22.86 8.21
N PRO A 382 0.51 21.88 7.36
CA PRO A 382 -0.54 21.45 6.44
C PRO A 382 -1.79 21.10 7.26
N TYR A 383 -2.78 21.98 7.25
CA TYR A 383 -4.07 21.80 7.95
C TYR A 383 -4.68 20.43 7.69
N TRP A 384 -4.33 19.81 6.56
CA TRP A 384 -4.81 18.47 6.19
C TRP A 384 -4.27 17.37 7.11
N LEU A 385 -3.05 17.46 7.66
CA LEU A 385 -2.57 16.50 8.66
C LEU A 385 -3.30 16.68 10.00
N ALA A 386 -3.71 17.90 10.34
CA ALA A 386 -4.53 18.17 11.50
C ALA A 386 -6.03 17.93 11.24
N TRP A 387 -6.49 18.18 10.00
CA TRP A 387 -7.88 18.05 9.59
C TRP A 387 -8.29 16.62 9.24
N THR A 388 -7.38 15.83 8.72
CA THR A 388 -7.67 14.50 8.17
C THR A 388 -7.68 13.40 9.20
N TRP A 389 -7.49 13.74 10.48
CA TRP A 389 -7.69 12.78 11.55
C TRP A 389 -9.03 13.00 12.26
N PRO A 390 -10.16 12.67 11.61
CA PRO A 390 -11.39 12.53 12.37
C PRO A 390 -11.13 11.49 13.46
N LYS A 391 -11.71 11.70 14.63
CA LYS A 391 -11.83 10.61 15.59
C LYS A 391 -12.59 9.51 14.86
N VAL A 392 -11.88 8.52 14.35
CA VAL A 392 -12.49 7.32 13.77
C VAL A 392 -13.23 6.67 14.94
N VAL A 393 -14.52 6.86 14.99
CA VAL A 393 -15.37 6.10 15.91
C VAL A 393 -15.37 4.68 15.35
N PRO A 394 -14.99 3.66 16.16
CA PRO A 394 -15.02 2.29 15.70
C PRO A 394 -16.39 1.97 15.10
N HIS A 395 -16.39 1.46 13.88
CA HIS A 395 -17.64 1.03 13.24
C HIS A 395 -18.17 -0.20 13.96
N GLY A 396 -19.05 0.01 14.95
CA GLY A 396 -20.02 -1.00 15.31
C GLY A 396 -20.84 -1.33 14.04
N ARG A 397 -21.02 -2.61 13.73
CA ARG A 397 -21.86 -3.08 12.63
C ARG A 397 -23.30 -2.61 12.86
N GLY A 398 -23.63 -1.41 12.40
CA GLY A 398 -24.94 -0.83 12.46
C GLY A 398 -25.03 0.30 11.43
N ASN A 399 -26.12 0.36 10.71
CA ASN A 399 -26.48 1.38 9.71
C ASN A 399 -26.46 2.82 10.30
N GLY A 400 -25.27 3.38 10.50
CA GLY A 400 -25.08 4.72 11.05
C GLY A 400 -24.09 5.52 10.22
N GLY A 401 -24.54 6.63 9.66
CA GLY A 401 -23.69 7.54 8.91
C GLY A 401 -22.54 8.09 9.76
N LEU A 402 -21.36 8.25 9.15
CA LEU A 402 -20.20 8.92 9.72
C LEU A 402 -20.56 10.36 10.10
N SER A 403 -20.55 10.68 11.39
CA SER A 403 -20.53 12.07 11.85
C SER A 403 -19.06 12.45 12.10
N VAL A 404 -18.53 13.34 11.28
CA VAL A 404 -17.22 13.95 11.50
C VAL A 404 -17.41 15.16 12.38
N SER A 405 -16.92 15.13 13.61
CA SER A 405 -16.84 16.33 14.46
C SER A 405 -15.47 16.99 14.26
N CYS A 406 -15.43 18.16 13.65
CA CYS A 406 -14.24 19.03 13.65
C CYS A 406 -14.04 19.64 15.03
N PRO A 407 -12.81 19.66 15.58
CA PRO A 407 -12.47 20.58 16.66
C PRO A 407 -12.52 22.03 16.11
N ASP A 408 -12.91 22.94 16.96
CA ASP A 408 -13.21 24.32 16.68
C ASP A 408 -12.30 24.99 15.63
N ALA A 409 -12.86 25.24 14.46
CA ALA A 409 -12.24 26.08 13.45
C ALA A 409 -12.43 27.55 13.85
N VAL A 410 -11.35 28.29 13.86
CA VAL A 410 -11.36 29.75 13.96
C VAL A 410 -12.17 30.28 12.76
N GLY A 411 -13.39 30.75 13.02
CA GLY A 411 -14.22 31.37 11.98
C GLY A 411 -15.62 30.81 11.78
N GLY A 412 -16.17 30.03 12.67
CA GLY A 412 -17.65 29.79 12.75
C GLY A 412 -18.32 29.06 11.59
N MET A 413 -17.61 28.23 10.81
CA MET A 413 -18.20 27.44 9.74
C MET A 413 -18.28 25.96 10.14
N ARG A 414 -19.49 25.46 10.43
CA ARG A 414 -19.74 24.04 10.65
C ARG A 414 -20.10 23.37 9.32
N LEU A 415 -19.23 22.49 8.82
CA LEU A 415 -19.57 21.60 7.70
C LEU A 415 -20.09 20.27 8.25
N ARG A 416 -21.33 19.97 7.94
CA ARG A 416 -21.98 18.69 8.29
C ARG A 416 -22.07 17.86 7.02
N TRP A 417 -21.29 16.80 6.94
CA TRP A 417 -21.42 15.82 5.87
C TRP A 417 -22.41 14.73 6.28
N VAL A 418 -23.47 14.59 5.51
CA VAL A 418 -24.42 13.49 5.66
C VAL A 418 -24.28 12.63 4.40
N ARG A 419 -23.87 11.38 4.54
CA ARG A 419 -23.95 10.41 3.43
C ARG A 419 -25.40 10.04 3.20
N PRO A 420 -25.96 10.21 2.00
CA PRO A 420 -27.25 9.63 1.67
C PRO A 420 -27.11 8.12 1.46
N ALA A 421 -28.16 7.38 1.84
CA ALA A 421 -28.23 5.92 1.77
C ALA A 421 -28.38 5.38 0.33
N SER A 422 -28.20 6.20 -0.70
CA SER A 422 -28.25 5.78 -2.11
C SER A 422 -27.41 6.70 -2.99
N SER A 423 -26.71 6.09 -3.91
CA SER A 423 -25.77 6.60 -4.89
C SER A 423 -26.24 7.80 -5.70
N THR A 424 -26.01 9.00 -5.25
CA THR A 424 -25.80 10.21 -6.08
C THR A 424 -25.48 11.37 -5.14
N CYS A 425 -24.20 11.75 -5.01
CA CYS A 425 -23.79 12.95 -4.29
C CYS A 425 -23.70 14.14 -5.22
N LEU A 426 -24.61 15.09 -5.05
CA LEU A 426 -24.42 16.46 -5.49
C LEU A 426 -24.22 17.35 -4.25
N PRO A 427 -23.24 18.25 -4.21
CA PRO A 427 -23.05 19.17 -3.09
C PRO A 427 -24.14 20.25 -3.13
N THR A 428 -24.96 20.34 -2.09
CA THR A 428 -25.86 21.47 -1.89
C THR A 428 -25.19 22.55 -1.09
N TRP A 429 -24.95 23.69 -1.72
CA TRP A 429 -24.56 24.93 -1.07
C TRP A 429 -25.76 25.50 -0.32
N LEU A 430 -25.70 25.60 0.98
CA LEU A 430 -26.69 26.34 1.77
C LEU A 430 -26.25 27.80 1.92
N HIS A 431 -27.10 28.69 1.38
CA HIS A 431 -26.99 30.14 1.48
C HIS A 431 -26.92 30.61 2.93
N ARG A 432 -26.07 31.62 3.16
CA ARG A 432 -26.08 32.49 4.36
C ARG A 432 -27.47 33.11 4.51
N ARG A 433 -28.06 33.02 5.69
CA ARG A 433 -28.95 34.05 6.19
C ARG A 433 -28.26 34.81 7.32
N ARG A 434 -28.54 36.09 7.32
CA ARG A 434 -28.02 37.18 8.15
C ARG A 434 -28.07 36.91 9.64
#